data_a5082d62ba1affb9f5d4141729f2f9a4
#
_entry.id   a5082d62ba1affb9f5d4141729f2f9a4
#
_cell.length_a   1.000
_cell.length_b   1.000
_cell.length_c   1.000
_cell.angle_alpha   90.00
_cell.angle_beta   90.00
_cell.angle_gamma   90.00
#
_symmetry.space_group_name_H-M   'P 1'
#
loop_
_entity.id
_entity.type
_entity.pdbx_description
1 polymer ?
#
loop_
_entity_poly.entity_id
_entity_poly.type
_entity_poly.pdbx_seq_one_letter_code
_entity_poly.pdbx_strand_id
1 'polypeptide(L)'
;GKRWPIELLLAAKPDAAKGKAVFQKAGCIACHIVQGEGFDFGPELSDIGNKLSSEQLFEAILKPNQNISLGYEGVNVALKDDTQIIGFVTSESKTVLSLRIPGGLRKDILKADIKTRTVMKDSLMPAGLDAVISPQELVDLVGWLSPQLPELLAASIHGSPDVDIAVPNGTYTLQLLLYEGWRSRSADIVIEGKTVRAAYDMFKEQGGNFNQGSVLQHSFTLTDGNIDIQIKGPLHLGGLILSKGKGDGTVSTAIVKSKSDLDFKDVLKAINFGDTRNLSIGNVNFTAAAVNDTVDGVTNKAAGDVYAGEHNQKLPLKLHK
;
A
#
# COMPACT_ATOMS: atom_id res chain seq x y z
N GLY A 1 9.20 0.62 -30.03
CA GLY A 1 9.89 0.90 -28.79
C GLY A 1 10.54 -0.35 -28.23
N LYS A 2 11.69 -0.26 -27.59
CA LYS A 2 12.30 -1.39 -26.85
C LYS A 2 11.36 -1.72 -25.69
N ARG A 3 10.56 -2.75 -25.82
CA ARG A 3 9.78 -3.27 -24.69
C ARG A 3 10.72 -3.97 -23.74
N TRP A 4 10.69 -3.56 -22.48
CA TRP A 4 11.47 -4.23 -21.44
C TRP A 4 10.79 -5.56 -21.07
N PRO A 5 11.54 -6.66 -20.94
CA PRO A 5 11.01 -7.91 -20.43
C PRO A 5 10.47 -7.73 -19.03
N ILE A 6 9.23 -8.12 -18.79
CA ILE A 6 8.54 -7.95 -17.51
C ILE A 6 9.28 -8.70 -16.40
N GLU A 7 9.88 -9.84 -16.71
CA GLU A 7 10.68 -10.64 -15.78
C GLU A 7 11.87 -9.87 -15.22
N LEU A 8 12.50 -8.99 -16.03
CA LEU A 8 13.59 -8.12 -15.56
C LEU A 8 13.07 -6.99 -14.67
N LEU A 9 11.88 -6.47 -14.97
CA LEU A 9 11.25 -5.44 -14.13
C LEU A 9 10.83 -6.02 -12.77
N LEU A 10 10.30 -7.24 -12.76
CA LEU A 10 9.92 -7.94 -11.52
C LEU A 10 11.13 -8.30 -10.65
N ALA A 11 12.28 -8.59 -11.28
CA ALA A 11 13.52 -8.89 -10.56
C ALA A 11 14.21 -7.63 -10.00
N ALA A 12 13.85 -6.45 -10.47
CA ALA A 12 14.44 -5.19 -10.02
C ALA A 12 13.80 -4.71 -8.71
N LYS A 13 14.63 -4.12 -7.83
CA LYS A 13 14.17 -3.60 -6.55
C LYS A 13 13.54 -2.21 -6.72
N PRO A 14 12.27 -2.00 -6.33
CA PRO A 14 11.63 -0.69 -6.39
C PRO A 14 12.15 0.26 -5.30
N ASP A 15 12.26 1.54 -5.63
CA ASP A 15 12.33 2.64 -4.69
C ASP A 15 10.98 3.38 -4.72
N ALA A 16 10.03 2.89 -3.93
CA ALA A 16 8.66 3.42 -3.93
C ALA A 16 8.58 4.89 -3.52
N ALA A 17 9.56 5.41 -2.76
CA ALA A 17 9.61 6.83 -2.41
C ALA A 17 9.79 7.74 -3.66
N LYS A 18 10.35 7.22 -4.74
CA LYS A 18 10.50 7.93 -6.02
C LYS A 18 9.28 7.80 -6.93
N GLY A 19 8.42 6.82 -6.70
CA GLY A 19 7.30 6.50 -7.58
C GLY A 19 6.34 7.66 -7.80
N LYS A 20 6.04 8.46 -6.76
CA LYS A 20 5.21 9.66 -6.89
C LYS A 20 5.80 10.68 -7.90
N ALA A 21 7.10 10.91 -7.84
CA ALA A 21 7.77 11.81 -8.78
C ALA A 21 7.71 11.29 -10.22
N VAL A 22 7.82 9.97 -10.40
CA VAL A 22 7.68 9.32 -11.71
C VAL A 22 6.23 9.42 -12.22
N PHE A 23 5.23 9.24 -11.36
CA PHE A 23 3.81 9.42 -11.70
C PHE A 23 3.52 10.82 -12.27
N GLN A 24 4.11 11.84 -11.67
CA GLN A 24 4.03 13.22 -12.15
C GLN A 24 4.82 13.41 -13.46
N LYS A 25 6.09 12.95 -13.51
CA LYS A 25 6.98 13.07 -14.68
C LYS A 25 6.40 12.41 -15.93
N ALA A 26 5.80 11.22 -15.76
CA ALA A 26 5.21 10.47 -16.86
C ALA A 26 3.83 11.00 -17.29
N GLY A 27 3.29 12.02 -16.61
CA GLY A 27 2.00 12.61 -16.91
C GLY A 27 0.79 11.79 -16.46
N CYS A 28 0.97 10.73 -15.68
CA CYS A 28 -0.12 9.88 -15.19
C CYS A 28 -1.14 10.68 -14.37
N ILE A 29 -0.65 11.69 -13.62
CA ILE A 29 -1.46 12.60 -12.80
C ILE A 29 -2.52 13.37 -13.61
N ALA A 30 -2.30 13.58 -14.92
CA ALA A 30 -3.24 14.29 -15.78
C ALA A 30 -4.55 13.51 -16.04
N CYS A 31 -4.55 12.21 -15.76
CA CYS A 31 -5.67 11.32 -16.02
C CYS A 31 -6.11 10.51 -14.79
N HIS A 32 -5.20 10.27 -13.84
CA HIS A 32 -5.48 9.39 -12.71
C HIS A 32 -5.37 10.12 -11.38
N ILE A 33 -6.22 9.71 -10.44
CA ILE A 33 -6.14 10.12 -9.04
C ILE A 33 -5.39 9.04 -8.25
N VAL A 34 -4.43 9.47 -7.42
CA VAL A 34 -3.81 8.65 -6.36
C VAL A 34 -3.85 9.45 -5.07
N GLN A 35 -4.48 8.91 -4.02
CA GLN A 35 -4.58 9.54 -2.70
C GLN A 35 -5.16 10.97 -2.74
N GLY A 36 -6.14 11.20 -3.61
CA GLY A 36 -6.81 12.49 -3.76
C GLY A 36 -6.06 13.51 -4.62
N GLU A 37 -4.86 13.19 -5.14
CA GLU A 37 -4.11 14.05 -6.06
C GLU A 37 -4.28 13.57 -7.50
N GLY A 38 -4.52 14.48 -8.43
CA GLY A 38 -4.65 14.21 -9.86
C GLY A 38 -6.03 14.53 -10.43
N PHE A 39 -6.31 14.03 -11.62
CA PHE A 39 -7.55 14.31 -12.35
C PHE A 39 -8.38 13.03 -12.55
N ASP A 40 -9.70 13.14 -12.32
CA ASP A 40 -10.67 12.05 -12.50
C ASP A 40 -11.06 11.90 -13.98
N PHE A 41 -10.10 11.43 -14.78
CA PHE A 41 -10.37 11.05 -16.17
C PHE A 41 -10.26 9.55 -16.35
N GLY A 42 -9.10 8.96 -16.03
CA GLY A 42 -8.90 7.52 -15.99
C GLY A 42 -9.36 6.88 -14.67
N PRO A 43 -9.13 5.58 -14.47
CA PRO A 43 -9.40 4.91 -13.20
C PRO A 43 -8.66 5.56 -12.03
N GLU A 44 -9.31 5.60 -10.87
CA GLU A 44 -8.68 5.94 -9.60
C GLU A 44 -7.71 4.82 -9.21
N LEU A 45 -6.46 5.16 -8.84
CA LEU A 45 -5.36 4.21 -8.65
C LEU A 45 -4.87 4.08 -7.20
N SER A 46 -5.49 4.73 -6.21
CA SER A 46 -5.04 4.68 -4.81
C SER A 46 -4.96 3.25 -4.26
N ASP A 47 -5.84 2.36 -4.74
CA ASP A 47 -5.91 0.97 -4.31
C ASP A 47 -5.66 -0.03 -5.44
N ILE A 48 -5.03 0.42 -6.53
CA ILE A 48 -4.86 -0.42 -7.71
C ILE A 48 -3.97 -1.64 -7.43
N GLY A 49 -2.94 -1.48 -6.61
CA GLY A 49 -2.05 -2.56 -6.24
C GLY A 49 -2.69 -3.63 -5.34
N ASN A 50 -3.87 -3.35 -4.75
CA ASN A 50 -4.68 -4.39 -4.08
C ASN A 50 -5.53 -5.21 -5.07
N LYS A 51 -5.67 -4.73 -6.32
CA LYS A 51 -6.49 -5.36 -7.37
C LYS A 51 -5.64 -6.05 -8.43
N LEU A 52 -4.46 -5.52 -8.71
CA LEU A 52 -3.54 -5.99 -9.74
C LEU A 52 -2.18 -6.31 -9.13
N SER A 53 -1.58 -7.41 -9.54
CA SER A 53 -0.18 -7.73 -9.22
C SER A 53 0.77 -6.74 -9.90
N SER A 54 2.03 -6.67 -9.43
CA SER A 54 3.06 -5.84 -10.08
C SER A 54 3.24 -6.20 -11.57
N GLU A 55 3.16 -7.49 -11.92
CA GLU A 55 3.20 -7.95 -13.30
C GLU A 55 2.07 -7.35 -14.13
N GLN A 56 0.83 -7.43 -13.62
CA GLN A 56 -0.35 -6.86 -14.28
C GLN A 56 -0.28 -5.34 -14.40
N LEU A 57 0.31 -4.65 -13.41
CA LEU A 57 0.54 -3.21 -13.48
C LEU A 57 1.57 -2.85 -14.54
N PHE A 58 2.69 -3.61 -14.66
CA PHE A 58 3.65 -3.43 -15.76
C PHE A 58 2.98 -3.63 -17.11
N GLU A 59 2.17 -4.69 -17.25
CA GLU A 59 1.43 -4.95 -18.50
C GLU A 59 0.46 -3.83 -18.84
N ALA A 60 -0.32 -3.34 -17.87
CA ALA A 60 -1.30 -2.27 -18.08
C ALA A 60 -0.62 -0.97 -18.53
N ILE A 61 0.57 -0.64 -18.01
CA ILE A 61 1.32 0.55 -18.39
C ILE A 61 1.98 0.39 -19.75
N LEU A 62 2.60 -0.77 -20.01
CA LEU A 62 3.35 -1.02 -21.25
C LEU A 62 2.46 -1.39 -22.43
N LYS A 63 1.27 -1.95 -22.17
CA LYS A 63 0.35 -2.46 -23.19
C LYS A 63 -1.12 -2.02 -22.90
N PRO A 64 -1.41 -0.72 -22.84
CA PRO A 64 -2.71 -0.22 -22.37
C PRO A 64 -3.89 -0.65 -23.25
N ASN A 65 -3.64 -1.07 -24.48
CA ASN A 65 -4.69 -1.57 -25.40
C ASN A 65 -5.00 -3.06 -25.21
N GLN A 66 -4.19 -3.78 -24.40
CA GLN A 66 -4.36 -5.24 -24.27
C GLN A 66 -5.58 -5.61 -23.43
N ASN A 67 -5.81 -4.84 -22.36
CA ASN A 67 -6.92 -5.07 -21.42
C ASN A 67 -7.51 -3.72 -20.99
N ILE A 68 -8.61 -3.33 -21.62
CA ILE A 68 -9.35 -2.12 -21.24
C ILE A 68 -10.39 -2.53 -20.19
N SER A 69 -10.35 -1.88 -19.01
CA SER A 69 -11.31 -2.17 -17.95
C SER A 69 -12.72 -1.75 -18.33
N LEU A 70 -13.72 -2.52 -17.90
CA LEU A 70 -15.13 -2.24 -18.14
C LEU A 70 -15.49 -0.82 -17.65
N GLY A 71 -16.16 -0.05 -18.50
CA GLY A 71 -16.53 1.35 -18.24
C GLY A 71 -15.44 2.36 -18.60
N TYR A 72 -14.28 1.90 -19.10
CA TYR A 72 -13.21 2.75 -19.62
C TYR A 72 -12.97 2.55 -21.12
N GLU A 73 -13.96 2.01 -21.82
CA GLU A 73 -13.98 2.02 -23.29
C GLU A 73 -14.20 3.46 -23.78
N GLY A 74 -13.20 3.99 -24.48
CA GLY A 74 -13.29 5.31 -25.07
C GLY A 74 -14.37 5.39 -26.14
N VAL A 75 -15.05 6.52 -26.23
CA VAL A 75 -15.96 6.82 -27.35
C VAL A 75 -15.51 8.09 -28.06
N ASN A 76 -15.63 8.10 -29.38
CA ASN A 76 -15.54 9.29 -30.20
C ASN A 76 -16.94 9.65 -30.69
N VAL A 77 -17.40 10.86 -30.36
CA VAL A 77 -18.70 11.41 -30.74
C VAL A 77 -18.47 12.58 -31.70
N ALA A 78 -18.92 12.43 -32.95
CA ALA A 78 -18.96 13.51 -33.92
C ALA A 78 -20.31 14.18 -33.86
N LEU A 79 -20.34 15.51 -33.72
CA LEU A 79 -21.52 16.31 -33.74
C LEU A 79 -21.89 16.71 -35.17
N LYS A 80 -23.10 17.25 -35.37
CA LYS A 80 -23.60 17.71 -36.69
C LYS A 80 -22.84 18.95 -37.21
N ASP A 81 -22.17 19.68 -36.33
CA ASP A 81 -21.26 20.79 -36.64
C ASP A 81 -19.82 20.36 -36.90
N ASP A 82 -19.58 19.04 -37.05
CA ASP A 82 -18.28 18.36 -37.22
C ASP A 82 -17.33 18.46 -36.01
N THR A 83 -17.77 18.95 -34.85
CA THR A 83 -17.03 18.90 -33.61
C THR A 83 -16.82 17.41 -33.18
N GLN A 84 -15.60 17.07 -32.80
CA GLN A 84 -15.23 15.74 -32.28
C GLN A 84 -15.06 15.82 -30.78
N ILE A 85 -15.71 14.91 -30.03
CA ILE A 85 -15.59 14.82 -28.57
C ILE A 85 -15.22 13.39 -28.22
N ILE A 86 -14.08 13.24 -27.53
CA ILE A 86 -13.56 11.94 -27.07
C ILE A 86 -13.66 11.89 -25.55
N GLY A 87 -14.13 10.76 -25.01
CA GLY A 87 -14.24 10.57 -23.57
C GLY A 87 -14.81 9.22 -23.20
N PHE A 88 -15.16 9.09 -21.92
CA PHE A 88 -15.84 7.91 -21.37
C PHE A 88 -17.31 8.22 -21.10
N VAL A 89 -18.20 7.29 -21.42
CA VAL A 89 -19.63 7.44 -21.10
C VAL A 89 -19.83 7.31 -19.60
N THR A 90 -20.36 8.34 -18.96
CA THR A 90 -20.68 8.32 -17.54
C THR A 90 -22.16 8.07 -17.28
N SER A 91 -23.02 8.56 -18.17
CA SER A 91 -24.46 8.28 -18.14
C SER A 91 -25.09 8.50 -19.50
N GLU A 92 -26.22 7.85 -19.71
CA GLU A 92 -27.00 8.00 -20.96
C GLU A 92 -28.50 7.97 -20.64
N SER A 93 -29.22 9.00 -21.10
CA SER A 93 -30.66 9.08 -21.04
C SER A 93 -31.29 8.95 -22.43
N LYS A 94 -32.62 9.15 -22.56
CA LYS A 94 -33.30 9.17 -23.87
C LYS A 94 -32.80 10.31 -24.74
N THR A 95 -32.42 11.45 -24.15
CA THR A 95 -32.13 12.71 -24.87
C THR A 95 -30.71 13.21 -24.71
N VAL A 96 -29.99 12.77 -23.69
CA VAL A 96 -28.63 13.24 -23.33
C VAL A 96 -27.66 12.10 -23.20
N LEU A 97 -26.47 12.26 -23.77
CA LEU A 97 -25.29 11.46 -23.56
C LEU A 97 -24.29 12.28 -22.73
N SER A 98 -23.92 11.81 -21.56
CA SER A 98 -22.92 12.46 -20.71
C SER A 98 -21.57 11.76 -20.84
N LEU A 99 -20.53 12.52 -21.13
CA LEU A 99 -19.17 12.04 -21.23
C LEU A 99 -18.30 12.67 -20.14
N ARG A 100 -17.34 11.91 -19.63
CA ARG A 100 -16.16 12.41 -18.94
C ARG A 100 -15.07 12.59 -19.99
N ILE A 101 -14.58 13.82 -20.13
CA ILE A 101 -13.59 14.20 -21.13
C ILE A 101 -12.23 14.50 -20.45
N PRO A 102 -11.11 14.60 -21.20
CA PRO A 102 -9.80 14.92 -20.62
C PRO A 102 -9.84 16.10 -19.65
N GLY A 103 -9.08 15.97 -18.55
CA GLY A 103 -9.12 16.92 -17.42
C GLY A 103 -10.22 16.62 -16.40
N GLY A 104 -10.90 15.46 -16.50
CA GLY A 104 -11.95 15.06 -15.56
C GLY A 104 -13.26 15.84 -15.68
N LEU A 105 -13.42 16.62 -16.75
CA LEU A 105 -14.59 17.46 -16.96
C LEU A 105 -15.77 16.63 -17.48
N ARG A 106 -16.99 16.98 -17.05
CA ARG A 106 -18.22 16.42 -17.60
C ARG A 106 -18.69 17.23 -18.81
N LYS A 107 -19.08 16.54 -19.88
CA LYS A 107 -19.69 17.10 -21.08
C LYS A 107 -21.03 16.40 -21.37
N ASP A 108 -22.12 17.15 -21.27
CA ASP A 108 -23.43 16.67 -21.65
C ASP A 108 -23.69 17.04 -23.12
N ILE A 109 -24.14 16.08 -23.92
CA ILE A 109 -24.37 16.16 -25.36
C ILE A 109 -25.84 15.80 -25.64
N LEU A 110 -26.57 16.67 -26.31
CA LEU A 110 -27.90 16.31 -26.77
C LEU A 110 -27.79 15.25 -27.88
N LYS A 111 -28.49 14.15 -27.74
CA LYS A 111 -28.46 13.08 -28.75
C LYS A 111 -28.91 13.55 -30.11
N ALA A 112 -29.77 14.57 -30.14
CA ALA A 112 -30.23 15.23 -31.38
C ALA A 112 -29.10 15.89 -32.19
N ASP A 113 -27.97 16.26 -31.50
CA ASP A 113 -26.85 16.94 -32.15
C ASP A 113 -25.77 15.93 -32.59
N ILE A 114 -25.90 14.67 -32.20
CA ILE A 114 -24.92 13.61 -32.56
C ILE A 114 -25.12 13.21 -34.02
N LYS A 115 -24.03 13.28 -34.79
CA LYS A 115 -23.93 12.77 -36.15
C LYS A 115 -23.50 11.29 -36.15
N THR A 116 -22.43 10.94 -35.39
CA THR A 116 -21.99 9.58 -35.24
C THR A 116 -21.38 9.36 -33.84
N ARG A 117 -21.43 8.12 -33.36
CA ARG A 117 -20.77 7.67 -32.15
C ARG A 117 -20.05 6.36 -32.45
N THR A 118 -18.78 6.30 -32.12
CA THR A 118 -17.93 5.10 -32.34
C THR A 118 -17.23 4.73 -31.05
N VAL A 119 -17.32 3.48 -30.65
CA VAL A 119 -16.49 2.94 -29.55
C VAL A 119 -15.07 2.75 -30.11
N MET A 120 -14.10 3.29 -29.36
CA MET A 120 -12.70 3.19 -29.75
C MET A 120 -12.16 1.79 -29.45
N LYS A 121 -11.30 1.28 -30.33
CA LYS A 121 -10.60 0.00 -30.13
C LYS A 121 -9.39 0.16 -29.20
N ASP A 122 -8.79 1.35 -29.22
CA ASP A 122 -7.61 1.66 -28.42
C ASP A 122 -8.02 2.36 -27.12
N SER A 123 -7.24 2.12 -26.09
CA SER A 123 -7.33 2.76 -24.80
C SER A 123 -7.08 4.28 -24.93
N LEU A 124 -7.77 5.08 -24.11
CA LEU A 124 -7.45 6.51 -23.98
C LEU A 124 -6.19 6.73 -23.12
N MET A 125 -5.71 5.71 -22.41
CA MET A 125 -4.37 5.71 -21.84
C MET A 125 -3.35 5.57 -22.97
N PRO A 126 -2.43 6.53 -23.15
CA PRO A 126 -1.52 6.51 -24.28
C PRO A 126 -0.53 5.34 -24.18
N ALA A 127 -0.26 4.70 -25.31
CA ALA A 127 0.84 3.75 -25.41
C ALA A 127 2.18 4.47 -25.51
N GLY A 128 3.27 3.79 -25.15
CA GLY A 128 4.64 4.32 -25.31
C GLY A 128 5.13 5.15 -24.13
N LEU A 129 4.52 5.02 -22.95
CA LEU A 129 4.99 5.66 -21.71
C LEU A 129 6.43 5.24 -21.34
N ASP A 130 6.87 4.07 -21.81
CA ASP A 130 8.24 3.57 -21.73
C ASP A 130 9.27 4.41 -22.51
N ALA A 131 8.83 5.36 -23.33
CA ALA A 131 9.72 6.29 -24.01
C ALA A 131 10.12 7.49 -23.14
N VAL A 132 9.35 7.82 -22.10
CA VAL A 132 9.55 9.01 -21.26
C VAL A 132 10.10 8.72 -19.87
N ILE A 133 10.14 7.46 -19.48
CA ILE A 133 10.70 6.98 -18.20
C ILE A 133 11.71 5.85 -18.46
N SER A 134 12.63 5.64 -17.51
CA SER A 134 13.59 4.52 -17.55
C SER A 134 12.96 3.23 -16.99
N PRO A 135 13.57 2.04 -17.21
CA PRO A 135 13.15 0.80 -16.59
C PRO A 135 13.05 0.88 -15.06
N GLN A 136 14.05 1.50 -14.41
CA GLN A 136 14.05 1.67 -12.96
C GLN A 136 12.92 2.60 -12.49
N GLU A 137 12.67 3.69 -13.20
CA GLU A 137 11.55 4.58 -12.89
C GLU A 137 10.19 3.88 -13.03
N LEU A 138 10.04 2.98 -14.00
CA LEU A 138 8.82 2.18 -14.11
C LEU A 138 8.68 1.20 -12.92
N VAL A 139 9.79 0.59 -12.48
CA VAL A 139 9.82 -0.26 -11.29
C VAL A 139 9.46 0.55 -10.04
N ASP A 140 10.01 1.74 -9.89
CA ASP A 140 9.73 2.64 -8.76
C ASP A 140 8.25 3.08 -8.76
N LEU A 141 7.69 3.41 -9.93
CA LEU A 141 6.28 3.76 -10.10
C LEU A 141 5.35 2.61 -9.69
N VAL A 142 5.61 1.40 -10.21
CA VAL A 142 4.80 0.22 -9.87
C VAL A 142 4.97 -0.13 -8.39
N GLY A 143 6.18 -0.04 -7.83
CA GLY A 143 6.42 -0.21 -6.40
C GLY A 143 5.62 0.78 -5.54
N TRP A 144 5.46 2.02 -6.00
CA TRP A 144 4.65 3.02 -5.31
C TRP A 144 3.14 2.78 -5.43
N LEU A 145 2.67 2.29 -6.60
CA LEU A 145 1.27 1.94 -6.83
C LEU A 145 0.88 0.60 -6.19
N SER A 146 1.86 -0.25 -5.92
CA SER A 146 1.65 -1.55 -5.25
C SER A 146 1.49 -1.35 -3.75
N PRO A 147 0.73 -2.19 -3.05
CA PRO A 147 0.68 -2.13 -1.60
C PRO A 147 2.06 -2.49 -1.04
N GLN A 148 2.63 -1.61 -0.23
CA GLN A 148 3.89 -1.87 0.47
C GLN A 148 3.68 -2.70 1.75
N LEU A 149 2.44 -3.08 2.01
CA LEU A 149 2.10 -3.94 3.13
C LEU A 149 2.80 -5.31 3.07
N PRO A 150 2.90 -6.02 1.92
CA PRO A 150 3.71 -7.22 1.82
C PRO A 150 5.19 -6.98 2.16
N GLU A 151 5.76 -5.84 1.78
CA GLU A 151 7.14 -5.49 2.13
C GLU A 151 7.31 -5.22 3.63
N LEU A 152 6.36 -4.53 4.27
CA LEU A 152 6.33 -4.30 5.71
C LEU A 152 6.21 -5.62 6.50
N LEU A 153 5.49 -6.59 5.96
CA LEU A 153 5.31 -7.90 6.59
C LEU A 153 6.37 -8.92 6.16
N ALA A 154 7.07 -8.68 5.04
CA ALA A 154 8.11 -9.57 4.54
C ALA A 154 9.40 -9.53 5.36
N ALA A 155 9.66 -8.42 6.07
CA ALA A 155 10.73 -8.30 7.03
C ALA A 155 10.17 -8.28 8.46
N SER A 156 10.85 -8.92 9.39
CA SER A 156 10.39 -8.99 10.78
C SER A 156 11.51 -9.31 11.74
N ILE A 157 11.36 -8.90 12.99
CA ILE A 157 12.12 -9.50 14.10
C ILE A 157 11.36 -10.71 14.62
N HIS A 158 12.09 -11.81 14.81
CA HIS A 158 11.56 -13.07 15.30
C HIS A 158 12.18 -13.42 16.66
N GLY A 159 11.39 -13.98 17.53
CA GLY A 159 11.80 -14.38 18.86
C GLY A 159 10.80 -13.88 19.90
N SER A 160 11.30 -13.30 20.96
CA SER A 160 10.48 -12.65 22.01
C SER A 160 10.80 -11.15 22.00
N PRO A 161 10.27 -10.36 21.07
CA PRO A 161 10.50 -8.92 21.03
C PRO A 161 10.14 -8.24 22.35
N ASP A 162 11.00 -7.33 22.77
CA ASP A 162 10.83 -6.47 23.95
C ASP A 162 11.09 -5.03 23.48
N VAL A 163 10.02 -4.24 23.34
CA VAL A 163 10.05 -2.95 22.66
C VAL A 163 9.57 -1.86 23.61
N ASP A 164 10.41 -0.83 23.77
CA ASP A 164 10.06 0.41 24.48
C ASP A 164 9.78 1.53 23.49
N ILE A 165 8.80 2.36 23.82
CA ILE A 165 8.49 3.56 23.05
C ILE A 165 8.42 4.76 23.99
N ALA A 166 9.43 5.63 23.93
CA ALA A 166 9.44 6.88 24.70
C ALA A 166 8.44 7.89 24.10
N VAL A 167 7.38 8.19 24.81
CA VAL A 167 6.35 9.17 24.44
C VAL A 167 5.76 9.85 25.69
N PRO A 168 5.22 11.08 25.58
CA PRO A 168 4.55 11.73 26.68
C PRO A 168 3.38 10.91 27.24
N ASN A 169 3.00 11.18 28.50
CA ASN A 169 1.76 10.63 29.04
C ASN A 169 0.56 11.04 28.23
N GLY A 170 -0.40 10.13 28.04
CA GLY A 170 -1.56 10.38 27.20
C GLY A 170 -2.34 9.12 26.86
N THR A 171 -3.24 9.25 25.90
CA THR A 171 -4.04 8.12 25.38
C THR A 171 -3.57 7.75 23.99
N TYR A 172 -3.38 6.46 23.79
CA TYR A 172 -2.77 5.92 22.57
C TYR A 172 -3.55 4.74 22.00
N THR A 173 -3.41 4.53 20.71
CA THR A 173 -3.75 3.30 20.00
C THR A 173 -2.47 2.76 19.37
N LEU A 174 -2.12 1.53 19.74
CA LEU A 174 -0.98 0.80 19.19
C LEU A 174 -1.52 -0.29 18.25
N GLN A 175 -0.96 -0.36 17.06
CA GLN A 175 -1.17 -1.45 16.11
C GLN A 175 0.14 -2.22 15.98
N LEU A 176 0.14 -3.51 16.31
CA LEU A 176 1.26 -4.43 16.08
C LEU A 176 0.99 -5.22 14.82
N LEU A 177 1.90 -5.15 13.86
CA LEU A 177 1.83 -5.84 12.57
C LEU A 177 2.56 -7.17 12.68
N LEU A 178 1.83 -8.26 12.55
CA LEU A 178 2.28 -9.61 12.84
C LEU A 178 2.16 -10.48 11.60
N TYR A 179 3.10 -11.38 11.41
CA TYR A 179 3.17 -12.21 10.23
C TYR A 179 3.66 -13.63 10.56
N GLU A 180 3.08 -14.63 9.91
CA GLU A 180 3.57 -16.01 9.96
C GLU A 180 3.54 -16.62 8.56
N GLY A 181 4.71 -17.00 8.08
CA GLY A 181 4.87 -17.52 6.72
C GLY A 181 5.10 -19.03 6.66
N TRP A 182 5.28 -19.71 7.80
CA TRP A 182 5.81 -21.07 7.75
C TRP A 182 5.10 -22.09 8.66
N ARG A 183 4.81 -21.77 9.93
CA ARG A 183 4.20 -22.71 10.87
C ARG A 183 3.38 -21.99 11.92
N SER A 184 2.40 -22.70 12.51
CA SER A 184 1.66 -22.18 13.64
C SER A 184 2.57 -21.97 14.84
N ARG A 185 2.48 -20.79 15.46
CA ARG A 185 3.18 -20.37 16.68
C ARG A 185 2.25 -19.50 17.48
N SER A 186 2.42 -19.51 18.79
CA SER A 186 1.68 -18.62 19.67
C SER A 186 2.60 -17.95 20.68
N ALA A 187 2.20 -16.76 21.11
CA ALA A 187 2.87 -15.99 22.14
C ALA A 187 1.85 -15.19 22.96
N ASP A 188 2.23 -14.83 24.18
CA ASP A 188 1.47 -13.84 24.94
C ASP A 188 1.98 -12.44 24.56
N ILE A 189 1.04 -11.53 24.30
CA ILE A 189 1.33 -10.13 24.03
C ILE A 189 1.01 -9.33 25.29
N VAL A 190 2.03 -8.71 25.85
CA VAL A 190 1.97 -7.91 27.08
C VAL A 190 2.26 -6.46 26.73
N ILE A 191 1.39 -5.55 27.15
CA ILE A 191 1.55 -4.10 26.97
C ILE A 191 1.31 -3.45 28.32
N GLU A 192 2.21 -2.59 28.76
CA GLU A 192 2.13 -1.92 30.09
C GLU A 192 1.98 -2.96 31.23
N GLY A 193 2.76 -4.04 31.18
CA GLY A 193 2.71 -5.11 32.17
C GLY A 193 1.45 -5.96 32.18
N LYS A 194 0.46 -5.68 31.32
CA LYS A 194 -0.80 -6.44 31.21
C LYS A 194 -0.79 -7.35 29.98
N THR A 195 -1.17 -8.61 30.15
CA THR A 195 -1.41 -9.50 29.01
C THR A 195 -2.68 -9.05 28.29
N VAL A 196 -2.49 -8.38 27.14
CA VAL A 196 -3.59 -7.90 26.31
C VAL A 196 -4.15 -9.00 25.41
N ARG A 197 -3.31 -9.99 25.07
CA ARG A 197 -3.71 -11.18 24.33
C ARG A 197 -2.86 -12.38 24.76
N ALA A 198 -3.50 -13.39 25.34
CA ALA A 198 -2.84 -14.65 25.68
C ALA A 198 -2.90 -15.63 24.52
N ALA A 199 -1.83 -16.42 24.37
CA ALA A 199 -1.72 -17.49 23.36
C ALA A 199 -2.13 -17.04 21.95
N TYR A 200 -1.71 -15.82 21.55
CA TYR A 200 -1.95 -15.27 20.23
C TYR A 200 -1.31 -16.16 19.17
N ASP A 201 -2.13 -16.87 18.41
CA ASP A 201 -1.71 -17.76 17.34
C ASP A 201 -1.85 -17.03 16.00
N MET A 202 -0.74 -16.54 15.45
CA MET A 202 -0.73 -15.78 14.20
C MET A 202 -1.36 -16.52 13.03
N PHE A 203 -1.12 -17.83 12.92
CA PHE A 203 -1.71 -18.62 11.84
C PHE A 203 -3.24 -18.64 11.92
N LYS A 204 -3.80 -18.78 13.11
CA LYS A 204 -5.26 -18.69 13.31
C LYS A 204 -5.78 -17.28 13.05
N GLU A 205 -5.10 -16.27 13.57
CA GLU A 205 -5.48 -14.86 13.40
C GLU A 205 -5.38 -14.42 11.92
N GLN A 206 -4.55 -15.08 11.14
CA GLN A 206 -4.45 -14.94 9.67
C GLN A 206 -5.52 -15.74 8.90
N GLY A 207 -6.52 -16.31 9.59
CA GLY A 207 -7.56 -17.11 8.96
C GLY A 207 -7.11 -18.50 8.50
N GLY A 208 -6.04 -19.04 9.10
CA GLY A 208 -5.49 -20.35 8.76
C GLY A 208 -4.69 -20.38 7.46
N ASN A 209 -4.19 -19.23 7.01
CA ASN A 209 -3.36 -19.11 5.82
C ASN A 209 -1.96 -18.58 6.18
N PHE A 210 -0.92 -19.16 5.55
CA PHE A 210 0.43 -18.60 5.58
C PHE A 210 0.58 -17.44 4.59
N ASN A 211 1.64 -16.65 4.74
CA ASN A 211 1.94 -15.48 3.91
C ASN A 211 0.84 -14.40 3.94
N GLN A 212 0.16 -14.28 5.07
CA GLN A 212 -0.84 -13.26 5.34
C GLN A 212 -0.51 -12.57 6.66
N GLY A 213 -0.76 -11.28 6.77
CA GLY A 213 -0.56 -10.51 7.99
C GLY A 213 -1.77 -10.49 8.89
N SER A 214 -1.53 -10.21 10.15
CA SER A 214 -2.55 -9.83 11.12
C SER A 214 -2.12 -8.57 11.87
N VAL A 215 -3.09 -7.80 12.33
CA VAL A 215 -2.87 -6.65 13.20
C VAL A 215 -3.55 -6.90 14.54
N LEU A 216 -2.78 -6.69 15.62
CA LEU A 216 -3.36 -6.52 16.95
C LEU A 216 -3.39 -5.03 17.26
N GLN A 217 -4.56 -4.52 17.58
CA GLN A 217 -4.78 -3.13 17.97
C GLN A 217 -5.17 -3.06 19.44
N HIS A 218 -4.52 -2.17 20.20
CA HIS A 218 -4.83 -1.90 21.59
C HIS A 218 -4.87 -0.41 21.86
N SER A 219 -5.95 0.04 22.51
CA SER A 219 -6.10 1.43 22.96
C SER A 219 -5.96 1.52 24.48
N PHE A 220 -5.05 2.37 24.99
CA PHE A 220 -4.72 2.42 26.40
C PHE A 220 -4.31 3.84 26.84
N THR A 221 -4.21 4.04 28.15
CA THR A 221 -3.71 5.27 28.77
C THR A 221 -2.33 5.01 29.35
N LEU A 222 -1.36 5.86 28.99
CA LEU A 222 0.01 5.85 29.46
C LEU A 222 0.20 6.91 30.56
N THR A 223 0.93 6.56 31.64
CA THR A 223 1.14 7.43 32.77
C THR A 223 2.59 7.59 33.24
N ASP A 224 3.55 6.88 32.62
CA ASP A 224 4.96 6.86 33.04
C ASP A 224 5.95 7.32 31.96
N GLY A 225 5.45 7.69 30.78
CA GLY A 225 6.27 8.25 29.70
C GLY A 225 6.96 7.22 28.82
N ASN A 226 6.71 5.91 29.01
CA ASN A 226 7.29 4.86 28.21
C ASN A 226 6.30 3.74 27.98
N ILE A 227 6.05 3.36 26.73
CA ILE A 227 5.20 2.22 26.39
C ILE A 227 6.07 0.96 26.36
N ASP A 228 5.76 0.01 27.24
CA ASP A 228 6.42 -1.29 27.30
C ASP A 228 5.62 -2.34 26.53
N ILE A 229 6.26 -3.00 25.56
CA ILE A 229 5.67 -4.07 24.76
C ILE A 229 6.54 -5.31 24.90
N GLN A 230 6.02 -6.35 25.50
CA GLN A 230 6.71 -7.63 25.64
C GLN A 230 5.96 -8.73 24.92
N ILE A 231 6.64 -9.45 24.04
CA ILE A 231 6.11 -10.63 23.38
C ILE A 231 6.75 -11.87 24.00
N LYS A 232 5.98 -12.65 24.75
CA LYS A 232 6.45 -13.85 25.45
C LYS A 232 6.16 -15.09 24.61
N GLY A 233 7.14 -15.48 23.81
CA GLY A 233 7.09 -16.61 22.89
C GLY A 233 7.54 -16.25 21.47
N PRO A 234 7.72 -17.26 20.62
CA PRO A 234 8.23 -17.05 19.26
C PRO A 234 7.16 -16.40 18.36
N LEU A 235 7.38 -15.17 17.95
CA LEU A 235 6.46 -14.40 17.12
C LEU A 235 7.24 -13.56 16.12
N HIS A 236 6.65 -13.29 14.95
CA HIS A 236 7.19 -12.38 13.96
C HIS A 236 6.51 -11.01 14.07
N LEU A 237 7.29 -10.00 14.47
CA LEU A 237 6.85 -8.61 14.51
C LEU A 237 7.42 -7.86 13.29
N GLY A 238 6.58 -7.55 12.31
CA GLY A 238 6.96 -6.85 11.08
C GLY A 238 6.98 -5.34 11.27
N GLY A 239 6.11 -4.79 12.11
CA GLY A 239 6.08 -3.36 12.34
C GLY A 239 5.12 -2.95 13.43
N LEU A 240 5.10 -1.66 13.73
CA LEU A 240 4.12 -1.05 14.60
C LEU A 240 3.67 0.32 14.07
N ILE A 241 2.46 0.71 14.46
CA ILE A 241 1.92 2.05 14.28
C ILE A 241 1.41 2.52 15.63
N LEU A 242 1.87 3.67 16.08
CA LEU A 242 1.39 4.34 17.28
C LEU A 242 0.65 5.61 16.88
N SER A 243 -0.58 5.73 17.32
CA SER A 243 -1.46 6.88 17.06
C SER A 243 -2.01 7.45 18.37
N LYS A 244 -2.55 8.67 18.33
CA LYS A 244 -3.44 9.13 19.40
C LYS A 244 -4.69 8.24 19.46
N GLY A 245 -5.11 7.88 20.68
CA GLY A 245 -6.19 6.96 20.91
C GLY A 245 -7.19 7.42 21.97
N LYS A 246 -8.19 6.59 22.22
CA LYS A 246 -9.22 6.88 23.24
C LYS A 246 -8.80 6.50 24.65
N GLY A 247 -7.86 5.57 24.80
CA GLY A 247 -7.43 5.06 26.11
C GLY A 247 -8.48 4.20 26.82
N ASP A 248 -9.39 3.58 26.08
CA ASP A 248 -10.56 2.87 26.59
C ASP A 248 -10.30 1.38 26.92
N GLY A 249 -9.06 0.92 26.75
CA GLY A 249 -8.67 -0.46 27.01
C GLY A 249 -9.09 -1.47 25.93
N THR A 250 -9.66 -1.01 24.81
CA THR A 250 -10.12 -1.88 23.73
C THR A 250 -8.96 -2.66 23.11
N VAL A 251 -9.15 -3.96 22.89
CA VAL A 251 -8.24 -4.84 22.16
C VAL A 251 -8.99 -5.48 21.00
N SER A 252 -8.44 -5.43 19.80
CA SER A 252 -9.00 -6.10 18.62
C SER A 252 -7.90 -6.73 17.78
N THR A 253 -8.28 -7.73 16.97
CA THR A 253 -7.41 -8.35 15.98
C THR A 253 -8.12 -8.40 14.64
N ALA A 254 -7.37 -8.27 13.56
CA ALA A 254 -7.89 -8.36 12.20
C ALA A 254 -6.84 -8.97 11.26
N ILE A 255 -7.32 -9.60 10.19
CA ILE A 255 -6.47 -10.01 9.06
C ILE A 255 -6.12 -8.76 8.26
N VAL A 256 -4.85 -8.62 7.91
CA VAL A 256 -4.37 -7.52 7.09
C VAL A 256 -4.24 -8.00 5.64
N LYS A 257 -5.13 -7.54 4.79
CA LYS A 257 -5.17 -7.83 3.35
C LYS A 257 -4.75 -6.63 2.52
N SER A 258 -4.96 -5.44 3.05
CA SER A 258 -4.70 -4.18 2.36
C SER A 258 -4.37 -3.08 3.37
N LYS A 259 -3.90 -1.94 2.87
CA LYS A 259 -3.63 -0.76 3.71
C LYS A 259 -4.88 -0.22 4.43
N SER A 260 -6.09 -0.47 3.89
CA SER A 260 -7.35 -0.04 4.53
C SER A 260 -7.69 -0.82 5.81
N ASP A 261 -7.00 -1.93 6.05
CA ASP A 261 -7.15 -2.72 7.29
C ASP A 261 -6.31 -2.15 8.45
N LEU A 262 -5.52 -1.11 8.18
CA LEU A 262 -4.72 -0.38 9.15
C LEU A 262 -5.28 1.03 9.37
N ASP A 263 -5.23 1.50 10.61
CA ASP A 263 -5.61 2.87 10.93
C ASP A 263 -4.39 3.79 10.85
N PHE A 264 -4.41 4.73 9.92
CA PHE A 264 -3.38 5.75 9.72
C PHE A 264 -3.79 7.14 10.21
N LYS A 265 -4.86 7.23 11.00
CA LYS A 265 -5.30 8.50 11.56
C LYS A 265 -4.42 8.90 12.75
N ASP A 266 -4.04 10.17 12.81
CA ASP A 266 -3.29 10.77 13.91
C ASP A 266 -2.02 9.99 14.33
N VAL A 267 -1.30 9.43 13.32
CA VAL A 267 -0.10 8.63 13.54
C VAL A 267 1.01 9.50 14.11
N LEU A 268 1.62 9.03 15.19
CA LEU A 268 2.75 9.65 15.88
C LEU A 268 4.07 8.96 15.54
N LYS A 269 4.04 7.62 15.44
CA LYS A 269 5.20 6.80 15.09
C LYS A 269 4.78 5.63 14.23
N ALA A 270 5.61 5.28 13.26
CA ALA A 270 5.45 4.07 12.47
C ALA A 270 6.84 3.45 12.23
N ILE A 271 7.00 2.19 12.61
CA ILE A 271 8.28 1.48 12.58
C ILE A 271 8.14 0.23 11.71
N ASN A 272 9.14 0.01 10.87
CA ASN A 272 9.34 -1.20 10.08
C ASN A 272 10.47 -2.01 10.73
N PHE A 273 10.13 -3.13 11.34
CA PHE A 273 11.11 -4.00 11.98
C PHE A 273 11.71 -4.98 10.98
N GLY A 274 13.03 -5.23 11.15
CA GLY A 274 13.74 -6.24 10.37
C GLY A 274 14.14 -5.79 8.95
N ASP A 275 13.84 -4.59 8.54
CA ASP A 275 14.35 -4.00 7.29
C ASP A 275 15.39 -2.91 7.58
N THR A 276 16.22 -2.63 6.60
CA THR A 276 17.16 -1.51 6.59
C THR A 276 16.64 -0.28 5.84
N ARG A 277 15.44 -0.38 5.28
CA ARG A 277 14.82 0.66 4.45
C ARG A 277 13.61 1.24 5.13
N ASN A 278 13.48 2.56 5.05
CA ASN A 278 12.22 3.20 5.33
C ASN A 278 11.20 2.84 4.25
N LEU A 279 9.97 2.59 4.67
CA LEU A 279 8.84 2.32 3.78
C LEU A 279 7.81 3.44 3.90
N SER A 280 7.05 3.68 2.83
CA SER A 280 5.94 4.62 2.87
C SER A 280 4.65 3.91 2.47
N ILE A 281 3.66 3.93 3.34
CA ILE A 281 2.34 3.37 3.09
C ILE A 281 1.32 4.49 3.21
N GLY A 282 0.71 4.86 2.10
CA GLY A 282 -0.11 6.06 2.08
C GLY A 282 0.71 7.31 2.36
N ASN A 283 0.28 8.09 3.34
CA ASN A 283 0.97 9.30 3.84
C ASN A 283 1.81 9.03 5.10
N VAL A 284 1.99 7.78 5.49
CA VAL A 284 2.74 7.39 6.69
C VAL A 284 4.09 6.79 6.29
N ASN A 285 5.16 7.35 6.84
CA ASN A 285 6.52 6.85 6.68
C ASN A 285 6.86 5.92 7.85
N PHE A 286 7.21 4.69 7.53
CA PHE A 286 7.71 3.71 8.46
C PHE A 286 9.24 3.81 8.52
N THR A 287 9.77 4.16 9.67
CA THR A 287 11.22 4.20 9.87
C THR A 287 11.73 2.77 10.11
N ALA A 288 12.79 2.41 9.40
CA ALA A 288 13.42 1.10 9.57
C ALA A 288 14.09 1.00 10.95
N ALA A 289 13.91 -0.14 11.62
CA ALA A 289 14.56 -0.45 12.89
C ALA A 289 15.09 -1.88 12.92
N ALA A 290 16.36 -2.02 13.21
CA ALA A 290 17.00 -3.33 13.44
C ALA A 290 16.83 -3.81 14.89
N VAL A 291 17.27 -5.04 15.15
CA VAL A 291 17.35 -5.57 16.51
C VAL A 291 18.42 -4.80 17.31
N ASN A 292 18.12 -4.47 18.57
CA ASN A 292 18.94 -3.67 19.46
C ASN A 292 19.24 -2.24 18.95
N ASP A 293 18.37 -1.71 18.12
CA ASP A 293 18.47 -0.35 17.61
C ASP A 293 17.46 0.56 18.31
N THR A 294 17.82 1.84 18.41
CA THR A 294 16.89 2.88 18.88
C THR A 294 16.65 3.85 17.76
N VAL A 295 15.44 3.85 17.24
CA VAL A 295 15.04 4.69 16.11
C VAL A 295 13.76 5.43 16.48
N ASP A 296 13.78 6.75 16.34
CA ASP A 296 12.65 7.62 16.64
C ASP A 296 12.05 7.39 18.07
N GLY A 297 12.92 7.11 19.06
CA GLY A 297 12.51 6.83 20.43
C GLY A 297 11.84 5.47 20.65
N VAL A 298 11.94 4.57 19.67
CA VAL A 298 11.53 3.17 19.77
C VAL A 298 12.78 2.30 19.90
N THR A 299 12.87 1.51 20.95
CA THR A 299 14.00 0.63 21.23
C THR A 299 13.54 -0.82 21.33
N ASN A 300 14.13 -1.72 20.56
CA ASN A 300 13.96 -3.16 20.74
C ASN A 300 15.13 -3.71 21.56
N LYS A 301 14.85 -4.21 22.75
CA LYS A 301 15.85 -4.71 23.72
C LYS A 301 16.13 -6.20 23.57
N ALA A 302 15.22 -6.95 22.97
CA ALA A 302 15.36 -8.39 22.88
C ALA A 302 16.40 -8.79 21.82
N ALA A 303 17.19 -9.80 22.14
CA ALA A 303 17.97 -10.52 21.15
C ALA A 303 17.00 -11.34 20.28
N GLY A 304 17.04 -11.14 18.98
CA GLY A 304 16.22 -11.86 18.02
C GLY A 304 16.92 -12.05 16.69
N ASP A 305 16.37 -12.90 15.87
CA ASP A 305 16.77 -13.05 14.48
C ASP A 305 15.97 -12.12 13.59
N VAL A 306 16.61 -11.57 12.58
CA VAL A 306 15.94 -10.80 11.53
C VAL A 306 15.68 -11.72 10.35
N TYR A 307 14.45 -11.62 9.82
CA TYR A 307 14.01 -12.36 8.66
C TYR A 307 13.54 -11.39 7.59
N ALA A 308 13.87 -11.66 6.33
CA ALA A 308 13.41 -10.89 5.19
C ALA A 308 13.22 -11.78 3.95
N GLY A 309 12.37 -11.30 3.02
CA GLY A 309 12.06 -11.94 1.75
C GLY A 309 10.79 -12.79 1.79
N GLU A 310 10.35 -13.21 0.61
CA GLU A 310 9.08 -13.94 0.40
C GLU A 310 8.96 -15.25 1.20
N HIS A 311 10.10 -15.80 1.65
CA HIS A 311 10.17 -17.03 2.43
C HIS A 311 10.73 -16.82 3.85
N ASN A 312 10.71 -15.59 4.36
CA ASN A 312 11.24 -15.29 5.69
C ASN A 312 12.67 -15.85 5.90
N GLN A 313 13.57 -15.59 4.96
CA GLN A 313 14.95 -16.05 5.08
C GLN A 313 15.67 -15.28 6.17
N LYS A 314 16.35 -16.01 7.05
CA LYS A 314 17.17 -15.41 8.11
C LYS A 314 18.29 -14.56 7.51
N LEU A 315 18.30 -13.26 7.82
CA LEU A 315 19.37 -12.36 7.43
C LEU A 315 20.55 -12.44 8.43
N PRO A 316 21.79 -12.46 7.95
CA PRO A 316 22.96 -12.34 8.84
C PRO A 316 22.94 -10.99 9.56
N LEU A 317 23.02 -10.98 10.88
CA LEU A 317 23.05 -9.77 11.72
C LEU A 317 24.14 -8.74 11.32
N LYS A 318 25.14 -9.16 10.53
CA LYS A 318 26.23 -8.29 10.05
C LYS A 318 25.84 -7.30 8.95
N LEU A 319 24.64 -7.42 8.37
CA LEU A 319 24.16 -6.49 7.33
C LEU A 319 23.53 -5.20 7.90
N HIS A 320 23.44 -5.10 9.22
CA HIS A 320 22.82 -3.99 9.94
C HIS A 320 23.82 -3.07 10.65
N LYS A 321 25.11 -3.07 10.22
CA LYS A 321 26.13 -2.12 10.71
C LYS A 321 26.38 -1.01 9.72
#